data_6f73d5f6c008f8af025157e6102800f0
#
_entry.id   6f73d5f6c008f8af025157e6102800f0
#
_cell.length_a   1.000
_cell.length_b   1.000
_cell.length_c   1.000
_cell.angle_alpha   90.00
_cell.angle_beta   90.00
_cell.angle_gamma   90.00
#
_symmetry.space_group_name_H-M   'P 1'
#
loop_
_entity.id
_entity.type
_entity.pdbx_description
1 polymer ?
#
loop_
_entity_poly.entity_id
_entity_poly.type
_entity_poly.pdbx_seq_one_letter_code
_entity_poly.pdbx_strand_id
1 'polypeptide(L)'
;MDALYIASQIVVAVQGLVTRRTSPTEPVIIGIGKLNAGTTYNAVAAFAEMEGTTRTISQESRDRVRSQVSETAQNIAALYGGTAEIEWTDFAAALVNDPQVCEEAAQVVDELLGEGHVVTDRELSLSGDNFAEFELYKPGAYAYLGTGNQDFPHTMITNHNGGFDVDENALVTGAGLYVGYTVARLG
;
A
#
# COMPACT_ATOMS: atom_id res chain seq x y z
N MET A 1 18.31 -2.77 -31.69
CA MET A 1 17.42 -2.57 -30.53
C MET A 1 18.29 -2.51 -29.28
N ASP A 2 18.06 -1.55 -28.40
CA ASP A 2 18.82 -1.38 -27.16
C ASP A 2 17.85 -1.48 -25.97
N ALA A 3 17.87 -2.60 -25.29
CA ALA A 3 16.96 -2.87 -24.18
C ALA A 3 17.22 -1.94 -22.97
N LEU A 4 18.46 -1.51 -22.73
CA LEU A 4 18.79 -0.54 -21.68
C LEU A 4 18.13 0.82 -21.97
N TYR A 5 18.24 1.28 -23.21
CA TYR A 5 17.63 2.55 -23.61
C TYR A 5 16.09 2.47 -23.50
N ILE A 6 15.49 1.40 -24.04
CA ILE A 6 14.02 1.17 -23.96
C ILE A 6 13.55 1.17 -22.51
N ALA A 7 14.21 0.40 -21.64
CA ALA A 7 13.87 0.32 -20.22
C ALA A 7 13.95 1.68 -19.51
N SER A 8 14.98 2.47 -19.81
CA SER A 8 15.13 3.82 -19.26
C SER A 8 13.98 4.74 -19.68
N GLN A 9 13.52 4.65 -20.95
CA GLN A 9 12.37 5.42 -21.41
C GLN A 9 11.06 4.97 -20.74
N ILE A 10 10.89 3.68 -20.50
CA ILE A 10 9.73 3.16 -19.76
C ILE A 10 9.73 3.71 -18.32
N VAL A 11 10.86 3.68 -17.62
CA VAL A 11 10.97 4.23 -16.25
C VAL A 11 10.53 5.70 -16.19
N VAL A 12 10.97 6.52 -17.13
CA VAL A 12 10.59 7.94 -17.20
C VAL A 12 9.10 8.10 -17.54
N ALA A 13 8.60 7.32 -18.50
CA ALA A 13 7.24 7.47 -18.99
C ALA A 13 6.18 7.05 -17.96
N VAL A 14 6.41 5.98 -17.19
CA VAL A 14 5.45 5.52 -16.18
C VAL A 14 5.29 6.54 -15.04
N GLN A 15 6.28 7.38 -14.76
CA GLN A 15 6.14 8.50 -13.83
C GLN A 15 5.16 9.57 -14.37
N GLY A 16 5.09 9.71 -15.68
CA GLY A 16 4.12 10.58 -16.33
C GLY A 16 2.67 10.15 -16.12
N LEU A 17 2.40 8.88 -15.86
CA LEU A 17 1.05 8.40 -15.56
C LEU A 17 0.51 9.00 -14.26
N VAL A 18 1.34 9.08 -13.23
CA VAL A 18 0.96 9.69 -11.94
C VAL A 18 0.69 11.20 -12.11
N THR A 19 1.54 11.90 -12.86
CA THR A 19 1.49 13.37 -12.93
C THR A 19 0.59 13.91 -14.04
N ARG A 20 0.26 13.12 -15.06
CA ARG A 20 -0.46 13.57 -16.27
C ARG A 20 -1.75 12.81 -16.56
N ARG A 21 -1.92 11.62 -16.00
CA ARG A 21 -3.09 10.76 -16.27
C ARG A 21 -3.87 10.37 -15.02
N THR A 22 -3.41 10.80 -13.85
CA THR A 22 -4.09 10.59 -12.56
C THR A 22 -4.59 11.94 -12.03
N SER A 23 -5.74 11.95 -11.39
CA SER A 23 -6.26 13.15 -10.71
C SER A 23 -5.31 13.59 -9.60
N PRO A 24 -5.03 14.88 -9.42
CA PRO A 24 -4.21 15.36 -8.29
C PRO A 24 -4.75 14.99 -6.91
N THR A 25 -6.06 14.70 -6.81
CA THR A 25 -6.74 14.30 -5.58
C THR A 25 -6.78 12.78 -5.38
N GLU A 26 -6.28 12.02 -6.33
CA GLU A 26 -6.24 10.57 -6.26
C GLU A 26 -4.82 10.09 -5.93
N PRO A 27 -4.59 9.53 -4.74
CA PRO A 27 -3.28 9.00 -4.37
C PRO A 27 -2.95 7.75 -5.19
N VAL A 28 -1.90 7.84 -5.99
CA VAL A 28 -1.32 6.73 -6.76
C VAL A 28 0.19 6.78 -6.65
N ILE A 29 0.80 5.63 -6.38
CA ILE A 29 2.25 5.45 -6.45
C ILE A 29 2.56 4.46 -7.56
N ILE A 30 3.51 4.80 -8.43
CA ILE A 30 4.17 3.91 -9.37
C ILE A 30 5.67 4.05 -9.11
N GLY A 31 6.30 3.01 -8.61
CA GLY A 31 7.73 3.01 -8.31
C GLY A 31 8.45 1.86 -8.99
N ILE A 32 9.47 2.17 -9.79
CA ILE A 32 10.42 1.18 -10.30
C ILE A 32 11.64 1.22 -9.38
N GLY A 33 11.85 0.15 -8.62
CA GLY A 33 12.91 0.06 -7.62
C GLY A 33 14.15 -0.68 -8.11
N LYS A 34 14.03 -1.44 -9.22
CA LYS A 34 15.13 -2.22 -9.77
C LYS A 34 15.09 -2.18 -11.29
N LEU A 35 16.25 -1.98 -11.89
CA LEU A 35 16.49 -2.08 -13.34
C LEU A 35 17.85 -2.73 -13.57
N ASN A 36 17.84 -3.87 -14.26
CA ASN A 36 19.04 -4.58 -14.68
C ASN A 36 19.09 -4.65 -16.21
N ALA A 37 20.17 -4.25 -16.82
CA ALA A 37 20.35 -4.33 -18.26
C ALA A 37 21.83 -4.33 -18.65
N GLY A 38 22.14 -5.05 -19.73
CA GLY A 38 23.48 -5.11 -20.29
C GLY A 38 24.45 -6.00 -19.50
N THR A 39 25.58 -6.34 -20.15
CA THR A 39 26.63 -7.21 -19.59
C THR A 39 28.00 -6.57 -19.60
N THR A 40 28.21 -5.58 -20.48
CA THR A 40 29.49 -4.88 -20.64
C THR A 40 29.25 -3.48 -21.22
N TYR A 41 30.17 -2.57 -20.94
CA TYR A 41 30.05 -1.14 -21.28
C TYR A 41 30.06 -0.82 -22.79
N ASN A 42 30.56 -1.72 -23.62
CA ASN A 42 30.72 -1.51 -25.05
C ASN A 42 29.84 -2.41 -25.91
N ALA A 43 28.83 -3.06 -25.34
CA ALA A 43 27.85 -3.87 -26.06
C ALA A 43 26.42 -3.36 -25.78
N VAL A 44 25.60 -3.35 -26.82
CA VAL A 44 24.17 -3.01 -26.72
C VAL A 44 23.47 -4.09 -25.93
N ALA A 45 22.66 -3.69 -24.97
CA ALA A 45 21.87 -4.61 -24.16
C ALA A 45 20.77 -5.29 -24.98
N ALA A 46 20.79 -6.61 -25.01
CA ALA A 46 19.76 -7.40 -25.70
C ALA A 46 18.48 -7.58 -24.84
N PHE A 47 18.62 -7.49 -23.51
CA PHE A 47 17.56 -7.72 -22.53
C PHE A 47 17.69 -6.74 -21.37
N ALA A 48 16.55 -6.36 -20.80
CA ALA A 48 16.43 -5.60 -19.57
C ALA A 48 15.29 -6.16 -18.71
N GLU A 49 15.48 -6.15 -17.41
CA GLU A 49 14.50 -6.57 -16.40
C GLU A 49 14.26 -5.44 -15.42
N MET A 50 13.00 -5.18 -15.10
CA MET A 50 12.60 -4.17 -14.14
C MET A 50 11.65 -4.77 -13.11
N GLU A 51 11.79 -4.34 -11.87
CA GLU A 51 10.85 -4.66 -10.80
C GLU A 51 10.36 -3.36 -10.15
N GLY A 52 9.07 -3.33 -9.85
CA GLY A 52 8.46 -2.15 -9.28
C GLY A 52 7.21 -2.45 -8.48
N THR A 53 6.59 -1.42 -7.96
CA THR A 53 5.34 -1.52 -7.24
C THR A 53 4.35 -0.43 -7.66
N THR A 54 3.07 -0.75 -7.58
CA THR A 54 1.99 0.24 -7.67
C THR A 54 1.18 0.21 -6.38
N ARG A 55 0.71 1.40 -5.95
CA ARG A 55 -0.18 1.53 -4.80
C ARG A 55 -1.35 2.42 -5.17
N THR A 56 -2.55 1.98 -4.82
CA THR A 56 -3.81 2.64 -5.16
C THR A 56 -4.80 2.49 -4.01
N ILE A 57 -5.83 3.29 -4.00
CA ILE A 57 -6.83 3.35 -2.93
C ILE A 57 -8.14 2.59 -3.25
N SER A 58 -8.26 2.03 -4.45
CA SER A 58 -9.44 1.28 -4.86
C SER A 58 -9.10 0.24 -5.92
N GLN A 59 -9.97 -0.75 -6.10
CA GLN A 59 -9.82 -1.76 -7.15
C GLN A 59 -9.90 -1.13 -8.55
N GLU A 60 -10.81 -0.17 -8.76
CA GLU A 60 -10.92 0.54 -10.03
C GLU A 60 -9.63 1.27 -10.40
N SER A 61 -9.05 1.98 -9.44
CA SER A 61 -7.77 2.68 -9.60
C SER A 61 -6.63 1.69 -9.91
N ARG A 62 -6.62 0.55 -9.25
CA ARG A 62 -5.65 -0.53 -9.46
C ARG A 62 -5.70 -1.07 -10.89
N ASP A 63 -6.89 -1.42 -11.37
CA ASP A 63 -7.07 -1.98 -12.71
C ASP A 63 -6.69 -0.98 -13.80
N ARG A 64 -7.08 0.29 -13.62
CA ARG A 64 -6.69 1.38 -14.50
C ARG A 64 -5.18 1.58 -14.54
N VAL A 65 -4.51 1.64 -13.38
CA VAL A 65 -3.07 1.84 -13.30
C VAL A 65 -2.32 0.68 -13.95
N ARG A 66 -2.75 -0.56 -13.74
CA ARG A 66 -2.19 -1.75 -14.38
C ARG A 66 -2.26 -1.68 -15.90
N SER A 67 -3.44 -1.37 -16.43
CA SER A 67 -3.63 -1.20 -17.87
C SER A 67 -2.71 -0.12 -18.43
N GLN A 68 -2.68 1.04 -17.79
CA GLN A 68 -1.88 2.17 -18.23
C GLN A 68 -0.37 1.90 -18.20
N VAL A 69 0.13 1.24 -17.15
CA VAL A 69 1.54 0.86 -17.06
C VAL A 69 1.89 -0.16 -18.15
N SER A 70 1.06 -1.20 -18.34
CA SER A 70 1.27 -2.23 -19.33
C SER A 70 1.28 -1.66 -20.76
N GLU A 71 0.26 -0.87 -21.11
CA GLU A 71 0.16 -0.19 -22.39
C GLU A 71 1.34 0.74 -22.66
N THR A 72 1.76 1.51 -21.66
CA THR A 72 2.88 2.44 -21.78
C THR A 72 4.18 1.68 -22.04
N ALA A 73 4.47 0.62 -21.29
CA ALA A 73 5.67 -0.18 -21.45
C ALA A 73 5.70 -0.85 -22.84
N GLN A 74 4.60 -1.45 -23.28
CA GLN A 74 4.47 -2.11 -24.57
C GLN A 74 4.63 -1.12 -25.74
N ASN A 75 3.96 0.04 -25.67
CA ASN A 75 4.04 1.05 -26.71
C ASN A 75 5.44 1.65 -26.85
N ILE A 76 6.13 1.90 -25.73
CA ILE A 76 7.51 2.39 -25.77
C ILE A 76 8.44 1.32 -26.32
N ALA A 77 8.31 0.07 -25.91
CA ALA A 77 9.12 -1.01 -26.47
C ALA A 77 8.91 -1.13 -27.99
N ALA A 78 7.66 -1.13 -28.44
CA ALA A 78 7.31 -1.21 -29.86
C ALA A 78 7.85 -0.02 -30.66
N LEU A 79 7.82 1.21 -30.10
CA LEU A 79 8.37 2.41 -30.74
C LEU A 79 9.84 2.25 -31.13
N TYR A 80 10.60 1.52 -30.34
CA TYR A 80 12.04 1.26 -30.58
C TYR A 80 12.32 -0.14 -31.14
N GLY A 81 11.29 -0.84 -31.64
CA GLY A 81 11.40 -2.15 -32.30
C GLY A 81 11.63 -3.31 -31.33
N GLY A 82 11.25 -3.15 -30.06
CA GLY A 82 11.32 -4.17 -29.02
C GLY A 82 9.95 -4.66 -28.59
N THR A 83 9.93 -5.52 -27.58
CA THR A 83 8.74 -6.01 -26.90
C THR A 83 8.89 -5.83 -25.38
N ALA A 84 7.77 -5.67 -24.67
CA ALA A 84 7.73 -5.70 -23.22
C ALA A 84 6.65 -6.68 -22.75
N GLU A 85 7.03 -7.58 -21.87
CA GLU A 85 6.14 -8.48 -21.14
C GLU A 85 6.03 -7.99 -19.72
N ILE A 86 4.81 -7.90 -19.19
CA ILE A 86 4.55 -7.40 -17.85
C ILE A 86 3.82 -8.49 -17.06
N GLU A 87 4.44 -8.91 -15.99
CA GLU A 87 3.86 -9.83 -15.03
C GLU A 87 3.40 -9.06 -13.79
N TRP A 88 2.17 -9.31 -13.35
CA TRP A 88 1.58 -8.68 -12.19
C TRP A 88 1.40 -9.69 -11.05
N THR A 89 1.97 -9.37 -9.89
CA THR A 89 1.75 -10.13 -8.66
C THR A 89 0.94 -9.29 -7.69
N ASP A 90 -0.13 -9.85 -7.15
CA ASP A 90 -0.95 -9.20 -6.13
C ASP A 90 -0.38 -9.46 -4.76
N PHE A 91 -0.11 -8.37 -4.02
CA PHE A 91 0.28 -8.46 -2.62
C PHE A 91 -0.95 -8.36 -1.71
N ALA A 92 -1.78 -7.34 -1.92
CA ALA A 92 -3.03 -7.12 -1.17
C ALA A 92 -3.99 -6.25 -1.98
N ALA A 93 -5.29 -6.38 -1.71
CA ALA A 93 -6.31 -5.46 -2.16
C ALA A 93 -6.15 -4.08 -1.50
N ALA A 94 -6.94 -3.09 -1.93
CA ALA A 94 -7.06 -1.84 -1.19
C ALA A 94 -7.80 -2.12 0.13
N LEU A 95 -7.21 -1.73 1.26
CA LEU A 95 -7.83 -1.85 2.57
C LEU A 95 -8.82 -0.69 2.74
N VAL A 96 -10.10 -1.02 2.84
CA VAL A 96 -11.19 -0.05 2.96
C VAL A 96 -12.15 -0.49 4.06
N ASN A 97 -12.02 0.11 5.21
CA ASN A 97 -12.84 -0.20 6.37
C ASN A 97 -14.34 -0.02 6.08
N ASP A 98 -15.15 -0.95 6.53
CA ASP A 98 -16.61 -0.84 6.48
C ASP A 98 -17.09 0.19 7.51
N PRO A 99 -17.90 1.20 7.12
CA PRO A 99 -18.33 2.27 8.02
C PRO A 99 -19.13 1.76 9.23
N GLN A 100 -19.99 0.74 9.04
CA GLN A 100 -20.80 0.20 10.12
C GLN A 100 -19.92 -0.55 11.14
N VAL A 101 -18.96 -1.34 10.66
CA VAL A 101 -18.01 -2.05 11.52
C VAL A 101 -17.12 -1.07 12.27
N CYS A 102 -16.72 0.05 11.64
CA CYS A 102 -16.01 1.12 12.33
C CYS A 102 -16.82 1.75 13.46
N GLU A 103 -18.11 2.01 13.23
CA GLU A 103 -18.99 2.58 14.24
C GLU A 103 -19.20 1.62 15.42
N GLU A 104 -19.44 0.34 15.15
CA GLU A 104 -19.53 -0.71 16.17
C GLU A 104 -18.24 -0.82 17.00
N ALA A 105 -17.08 -0.78 16.34
CA ALA A 105 -15.79 -0.83 17.02
C ALA A 105 -15.54 0.43 17.87
N ALA A 106 -15.93 1.61 17.37
CA ALA A 106 -15.82 2.87 18.12
C ALA A 106 -16.65 2.85 19.42
N GLN A 107 -17.89 2.32 19.37
CA GLN A 107 -18.71 2.16 20.55
C GLN A 107 -18.05 1.28 21.62
N VAL A 108 -17.42 0.17 21.18
CA VAL A 108 -16.68 -0.72 22.10
C VAL A 108 -15.48 0.00 22.73
N VAL A 109 -14.79 0.86 21.96
CA VAL A 109 -13.68 1.67 22.48
C VAL A 109 -14.20 2.63 23.56
N ASP A 110 -15.31 3.33 23.30
CA ASP A 110 -15.89 4.29 24.24
C ASP A 110 -16.41 3.61 25.51
N GLU A 111 -16.98 2.40 25.40
CA GLU A 111 -17.39 1.60 26.57
C GLU A 111 -16.19 1.13 27.41
N LEU A 112 -15.07 0.77 26.77
CA LEU A 112 -13.90 0.22 27.46
C LEU A 112 -13.00 1.31 28.06
N LEU A 113 -12.78 2.40 27.31
CA LEU A 113 -11.78 3.42 27.62
C LEU A 113 -12.39 4.78 27.99
N GLY A 114 -13.69 4.99 27.72
CA GLY A 114 -14.35 6.29 27.76
C GLY A 114 -14.24 7.06 26.45
N GLU A 115 -15.03 8.13 26.32
CA GLU A 115 -15.06 8.98 25.13
C GLU A 115 -13.70 9.66 24.85
N GLY A 116 -13.41 9.90 23.56
CA GLY A 116 -12.24 10.64 23.11
C GLY A 116 -11.00 9.79 22.85
N HIS A 117 -11.11 8.47 22.90
CA HIS A 117 -10.01 7.55 22.58
C HIS A 117 -10.05 7.03 21.12
N VAL A 118 -11.11 7.36 20.38
CA VAL A 118 -11.22 7.02 18.96
C VAL A 118 -10.69 8.17 18.10
N VAL A 119 -9.76 7.87 17.19
CA VAL A 119 -9.23 8.83 16.20
C VAL A 119 -9.77 8.43 14.83
N THR A 120 -10.60 9.30 14.23
CA THR A 120 -11.27 9.06 12.94
C THR A 120 -10.74 9.93 11.80
N ASP A 121 -9.94 10.95 12.09
CA ASP A 121 -9.40 11.93 11.15
C ASP A 121 -7.97 11.60 10.69
N ARG A 122 -7.60 10.32 10.72
CA ARG A 122 -6.28 9.88 10.32
C ARG A 122 -6.05 10.13 8.82
N GLU A 123 -4.88 10.63 8.48
CA GLU A 123 -4.47 10.78 7.09
C GLU A 123 -4.48 9.45 6.34
N LEU A 124 -4.88 9.51 5.06
CA LEU A 124 -4.88 8.36 4.18
C LEU A 124 -3.47 7.76 4.08
N SER A 125 -3.37 6.45 4.27
CA SER A 125 -2.13 5.71 4.12
C SER A 125 -2.17 4.83 2.86
N LEU A 126 -1.06 4.81 2.12
CA LEU A 126 -0.83 3.87 1.03
C LEU A 126 0.00 2.64 1.47
N SER A 127 0.14 2.42 2.78
CA SER A 127 0.66 1.14 3.29
C SER A 127 -0.36 0.04 3.03
N GLY A 128 0.12 -1.16 2.72
CA GLY A 128 -0.73 -2.33 2.48
C GLY A 128 -0.72 -3.28 3.67
N ASP A 129 -1.85 -3.96 3.87
CA ASP A 129 -1.97 -5.07 4.80
C ASP A 129 -2.83 -6.16 4.16
N ASN A 130 -2.50 -7.44 4.39
CA ASN A 130 -3.24 -8.55 3.80
C ASN A 130 -4.61 -8.78 4.46
N PHE A 131 -4.94 -8.08 5.54
CA PHE A 131 -6.29 -8.04 6.08
C PHE A 131 -7.32 -7.58 5.03
N ALA A 132 -6.91 -6.73 4.10
CA ALA A 132 -7.73 -6.31 2.96
C ALA A 132 -8.30 -7.48 2.15
N GLU A 133 -7.62 -8.62 2.09
CA GLU A 133 -8.13 -9.82 1.41
C GLU A 133 -9.35 -10.44 2.13
N PHE A 134 -9.43 -10.31 3.45
CA PHE A 134 -10.63 -10.73 4.21
C PHE A 134 -11.81 -9.79 3.96
N GLU A 135 -11.54 -8.49 3.78
CA GLU A 135 -12.57 -7.48 3.50
C GLU A 135 -13.25 -7.66 2.14
N LEU A 136 -12.61 -8.35 1.20
CA LEU A 136 -13.26 -8.75 -0.07
C LEU A 136 -14.44 -9.70 0.12
N TYR A 137 -14.49 -10.42 1.24
CA TYR A 137 -15.49 -11.46 1.52
C TYR A 137 -16.45 -11.08 2.65
N LYS A 138 -16.01 -10.25 3.57
CA LYS A 138 -16.78 -9.83 4.75
C LYS A 138 -16.49 -8.38 5.11
N PRO A 139 -17.51 -7.62 5.54
CA PRO A 139 -17.29 -6.30 6.12
C PRO A 139 -16.31 -6.42 7.29
N GLY A 140 -15.33 -5.53 7.34
CA GLY A 140 -14.27 -5.52 8.33
C GLY A 140 -13.79 -4.12 8.65
N ALA A 141 -13.05 -3.97 9.73
CA ALA A 141 -12.33 -2.76 10.06
C ALA A 141 -10.93 -3.08 10.57
N TYR A 142 -9.96 -2.43 10.00
CA TYR A 142 -8.56 -2.47 10.43
C TYR A 142 -8.28 -1.22 11.27
N ALA A 143 -8.03 -1.41 12.56
CA ALA A 143 -7.75 -0.33 13.48
C ALA A 143 -6.27 -0.33 13.89
N TYR A 144 -5.74 0.85 14.15
CA TYR A 144 -4.41 1.01 14.74
C TYR A 144 -4.55 1.26 16.24
N LEU A 145 -3.81 0.49 17.03
CA LEU A 145 -3.67 0.71 18.46
C LEU A 145 -2.46 1.61 18.71
N GLY A 146 -2.67 2.75 19.39
CA GLY A 146 -1.57 3.59 19.83
C GLY A 146 -0.78 2.89 20.94
N THR A 147 0.52 2.70 20.73
CA THR A 147 1.42 2.00 21.66
C THR A 147 2.56 2.88 22.15
N GLY A 148 2.62 4.14 21.69
CA GLY A 148 3.63 5.10 22.11
C GLY A 148 3.30 5.74 23.45
N ASN A 149 4.30 5.89 24.32
CA ASN A 149 4.18 6.53 25.62
C ASN A 149 5.30 7.57 25.80
N GLN A 150 4.93 8.82 26.12
CA GLN A 150 5.88 9.93 26.27
C GLN A 150 6.83 9.73 27.45
N ASP A 151 6.42 9.00 28.47
CA ASP A 151 7.28 8.64 29.62
C ASP A 151 8.35 7.60 29.24
N PHE A 152 8.14 6.89 28.14
CA PHE A 152 9.05 5.89 27.57
C PHE A 152 9.40 6.25 26.12
N PRO A 153 10.30 7.22 25.87
CA PRO A 153 10.56 7.77 24.54
C PRO A 153 10.95 6.74 23.46
N HIS A 154 11.53 5.59 23.85
CA HIS A 154 11.86 4.51 22.92
C HIS A 154 10.63 3.89 22.26
N THR A 155 9.45 3.96 22.91
CA THR A 155 8.18 3.47 22.35
C THR A 155 7.55 4.44 21.31
N MET A 156 8.12 5.63 21.14
CA MET A 156 7.69 6.60 20.14
C MET A 156 8.31 6.37 18.76
N ILE A 157 9.20 5.39 18.64
CA ILE A 157 9.80 5.01 17.35
C ILE A 157 8.77 4.26 16.51
N THR A 158 8.60 4.70 15.27
CA THR A 158 7.62 4.07 14.35
C THR A 158 8.02 2.66 13.94
N ASN A 159 7.03 1.84 13.57
CA ASN A 159 7.25 0.52 12.98
C ASN A 159 8.16 0.59 11.73
N HIS A 160 8.69 -0.54 11.29
CA HIS A 160 9.71 -0.66 10.23
C HIS A 160 11.06 0.02 10.55
N ASN A 161 11.34 0.26 11.84
CA ASN A 161 12.62 0.73 12.34
C ASN A 161 13.22 -0.32 13.27
N GLY A 162 14.54 -0.56 13.20
CA GLY A 162 15.22 -1.54 14.05
C GLY A 162 15.21 -1.21 15.57
N GLY A 163 14.86 0.03 15.92
CA GLY A 163 14.67 0.45 17.31
C GLY A 163 13.20 0.53 17.74
N PHE A 164 12.26 0.02 16.92
CA PHE A 164 10.83 0.00 17.26
C PHE A 164 10.59 -0.78 18.56
N ASP A 165 9.78 -0.18 19.43
CA ASP A 165 9.31 -0.78 20.67
C ASP A 165 7.90 -0.28 21.01
N VAL A 166 7.24 -0.87 21.99
CA VAL A 166 5.88 -0.56 22.40
C VAL A 166 5.79 -0.41 23.92
N ASP A 167 4.85 0.42 24.40
CA ASP A 167 4.42 0.32 25.79
C ASP A 167 3.54 -0.93 25.95
N GLU A 168 4.02 -1.93 26.66
CA GLU A 168 3.34 -3.22 26.86
C GLU A 168 1.96 -3.08 27.54
N ASN A 169 1.68 -1.97 28.23
CA ASN A 169 0.36 -1.70 28.80
C ASN A 169 -0.71 -1.59 27.70
N ALA A 170 -0.36 -1.18 26.49
CA ALA A 170 -1.28 -1.14 25.36
C ALA A 170 -1.79 -2.53 24.93
N LEU A 171 -1.07 -3.61 25.25
CA LEU A 171 -1.48 -4.98 24.92
C LEU A 171 -2.78 -5.38 25.66
N VAL A 172 -2.94 -4.93 26.90
CA VAL A 172 -4.17 -5.16 27.67
C VAL A 172 -5.36 -4.48 26.99
N THR A 173 -5.18 -3.24 26.54
CA THR A 173 -6.19 -2.49 25.79
C THR A 173 -6.54 -3.21 24.49
N GLY A 174 -5.54 -3.61 23.69
CA GLY A 174 -5.77 -4.33 22.45
C GLY A 174 -6.54 -5.64 22.64
N ALA A 175 -6.17 -6.44 23.63
CA ALA A 175 -6.91 -7.66 23.98
C ALA A 175 -8.34 -7.37 24.42
N GLY A 176 -8.53 -6.33 25.25
CA GLY A 176 -9.84 -5.88 25.70
C GLY A 176 -10.77 -5.47 24.56
N LEU A 177 -10.25 -4.77 23.55
CA LEU A 177 -11.01 -4.37 22.35
C LEU A 177 -11.49 -5.59 21.54
N TYR A 178 -10.63 -6.60 21.31
CA TYR A 178 -11.05 -7.83 20.63
C TYR A 178 -12.14 -8.58 21.40
N VAL A 179 -12.00 -8.70 22.72
CA VAL A 179 -13.01 -9.35 23.57
C VAL A 179 -14.32 -8.56 23.56
N GLY A 180 -14.23 -7.24 23.78
CA GLY A 180 -15.41 -6.34 23.80
C GLY A 180 -16.17 -6.38 22.48
N TYR A 181 -15.47 -6.25 21.35
CA TYR A 181 -16.08 -6.31 20.02
C TYR A 181 -16.73 -7.68 19.76
N THR A 182 -16.07 -8.78 20.15
CA THR A 182 -16.61 -10.12 19.99
C THR A 182 -17.91 -10.30 20.78
N VAL A 183 -17.95 -9.84 22.03
CA VAL A 183 -19.15 -9.91 22.87
C VAL A 183 -20.26 -9.03 22.30
N ALA A 184 -19.97 -7.80 21.89
CA ALA A 184 -20.95 -6.89 21.30
C ALA A 184 -21.55 -7.44 19.98
N ARG A 185 -20.76 -8.16 19.19
CA ARG A 185 -21.20 -8.67 17.89
C ARG A 185 -21.92 -10.01 17.96
N LEU A 186 -21.60 -10.87 18.91
CA LEU A 186 -22.13 -12.25 19.03
C LEU A 186 -23.09 -12.44 20.20
N GLY A 187 -23.16 -11.50 21.15
CA GLY A 187 -24.07 -11.49 22.30
C GLY A 187 -25.36 -10.86 21.99
#